data_6115348f3ff06c07b35a7e2ff0b1da85
#
_entry.id   6115348f3ff06c07b35a7e2ff0b1da85
#
_cell.length_a   1.000
_cell.length_b   1.000
_cell.length_c   1.000
_cell.angle_alpha   90.00
_cell.angle_beta   90.00
_cell.angle_gamma   90.00
#
_symmetry.space_group_name_H-M   'P 1'
#
loop_
_entity.id
_entity.type
_entity.pdbx_description
1 polymer ?
#
loop_
_entity_poly.entity_id
_entity_poly.type
_entity_poly.pdbx_seq_one_letter_code
_entity_poly.pdbx_strand_id
1 'polypeptide(L)'
;IYNIFDLEWDQELLDILDIPKSMLPKVNPSSGIFGYTMPELLGERIPISGVAGDQQAALFGQCCFEKGDVKNTYGTGCFLLMNIGNKPVISDNGLITTIAAGTGKVEYALEGSVFVAGAAIQWLRDQMKLVNSAPESEEIAEKVSDTNGVYVVPAFTGMGAPYWKQNARGMVVGITRGTAREHFVRATLESLAYQTYDVLKVMEQDAAMEIKSIRVDGGASANNLLMQFQADITEKQVVRPSVIETTGLGAAYLAGLATGYWKDKKDIIKNSTIERKFENKMDSEKVQKYIKGWHRAVKCALVYADEE
;
A
#
# COMPACT_ATOMS: atom_id res chain seq x y z
N ILE A 1 -10.98 -2.77 -18.33
CA ILE A 1 -11.62 -2.52 -19.64
C ILE A 1 -11.79 -1.04 -20.00
N TYR A 2 -11.39 -0.11 -19.14
CA TYR A 2 -11.32 1.31 -19.46
C TYR A 2 -9.90 1.64 -19.92
N ASN A 3 -9.75 2.16 -21.14
CA ASN A 3 -8.45 2.52 -21.68
C ASN A 3 -7.95 3.80 -21.00
N ILE A 4 -6.88 3.70 -20.24
CA ILE A 4 -6.33 4.82 -19.44
C ILE A 4 -5.57 5.83 -20.29
N PHE A 5 -5.24 5.51 -21.54
CA PHE A 5 -4.56 6.40 -22.48
C PHE A 5 -5.57 7.23 -23.28
N ASP A 6 -6.61 6.58 -23.81
CA ASP A 6 -7.65 7.21 -24.64
C ASP A 6 -8.80 7.78 -23.80
N LEU A 7 -8.88 7.39 -22.52
CA LEU A 7 -9.90 7.81 -21.55
C LEU A 7 -11.33 7.43 -21.99
N GLU A 8 -11.46 6.24 -22.56
CA GLU A 8 -12.74 5.67 -22.98
C GLU A 8 -12.80 4.16 -22.71
N TRP A 9 -14.00 3.59 -22.81
CA TRP A 9 -14.18 2.14 -22.74
C TRP A 9 -13.54 1.48 -23.95
N ASP A 10 -12.63 0.53 -23.71
CA ASP A 10 -11.88 -0.18 -24.74
C ASP A 10 -12.79 -1.15 -25.50
N GLN A 11 -13.06 -0.85 -26.76
CA GLN A 11 -14.00 -1.61 -27.56
C GLN A 11 -13.50 -3.04 -27.83
N GLU A 12 -12.18 -3.22 -28.04
CA GLU A 12 -11.60 -4.55 -28.28
C GLU A 12 -11.79 -5.45 -27.08
N LEU A 13 -11.53 -4.94 -25.86
CA LEU A 13 -11.74 -5.69 -24.62
C LEU A 13 -13.22 -5.97 -24.36
N LEU A 14 -14.13 -5.04 -24.71
CA LEU A 14 -15.57 -5.26 -24.61
C LEU A 14 -16.04 -6.39 -25.54
N ASP A 15 -15.54 -6.41 -26.77
CA ASP A 15 -15.88 -7.42 -27.76
C ASP A 15 -15.35 -8.81 -27.34
N ILE A 16 -14.10 -8.89 -26.82
CA ILE A 16 -13.52 -10.14 -26.31
C ILE A 16 -14.32 -10.70 -25.13
N LEU A 17 -14.82 -9.83 -24.24
CA LEU A 17 -15.57 -10.21 -23.04
C LEU A 17 -17.08 -10.32 -23.28
N ASP A 18 -17.55 -10.06 -24.48
CA ASP A 18 -18.99 -10.02 -24.86
C ASP A 18 -19.82 -9.09 -23.95
N ILE A 19 -19.27 -7.89 -23.67
CA ILE A 19 -19.92 -6.88 -22.83
C ILE A 19 -20.48 -5.75 -23.71
N PRO A 20 -21.82 -5.57 -23.77
CA PRO A 20 -22.42 -4.47 -24.49
C PRO A 20 -22.02 -3.11 -23.90
N LYS A 21 -21.48 -2.20 -24.71
CA LYS A 21 -21.09 -0.84 -24.27
C LYS A 21 -22.23 -0.08 -23.57
N SER A 22 -23.48 -0.36 -23.95
CA SER A 22 -24.67 0.24 -23.36
C SER A 22 -24.91 -0.12 -21.88
N MET A 23 -24.25 -1.18 -21.37
CA MET A 23 -24.30 -1.56 -19.95
C MET A 23 -23.33 -0.76 -19.09
N LEU A 24 -22.38 -0.05 -19.70
CA LEU A 24 -21.31 0.62 -18.96
C LEU A 24 -21.72 2.05 -18.59
N PRO A 25 -21.37 2.49 -17.37
CA PRO A 25 -21.69 3.84 -16.92
C PRO A 25 -20.83 4.89 -17.63
N LYS A 26 -21.30 6.13 -17.62
CA LYS A 26 -20.45 7.26 -17.97
C LYS A 26 -19.36 7.44 -16.94
N VAL A 27 -18.11 7.49 -17.37
CA VAL A 27 -16.96 7.80 -16.49
C VAL A 27 -16.93 9.30 -16.22
N ASN A 28 -16.81 9.68 -14.94
CA ASN A 28 -16.74 11.05 -14.47
C ASN A 28 -15.53 11.24 -13.56
N PRO A 29 -15.06 12.49 -13.34
CA PRO A 29 -14.09 12.78 -12.29
C PRO A 29 -14.58 12.30 -10.93
N SER A 30 -13.65 11.90 -10.04
CA SER A 30 -14.01 11.38 -8.72
C SER A 30 -14.67 12.40 -7.79
N SER A 31 -14.48 13.70 -8.04
CA SER A 31 -15.12 14.83 -7.36
C SER A 31 -16.09 15.51 -8.31
N GLY A 32 -17.38 15.45 -8.03
CA GLY A 32 -18.45 16.00 -8.86
C GLY A 32 -19.82 15.55 -8.37
N ILE A 33 -20.90 16.15 -8.84
CA ILE A 33 -22.26 15.76 -8.44
C ILE A 33 -22.71 14.56 -9.30
N PHE A 34 -22.85 13.39 -8.68
CA PHE A 34 -23.31 12.15 -9.33
C PHE A 34 -24.83 11.96 -9.21
N GLY A 35 -25.40 12.52 -8.16
CA GLY A 35 -26.84 12.40 -7.85
C GLY A 35 -27.14 12.96 -6.46
N TYR A 36 -28.33 12.66 -5.97
CA TYR A 36 -28.78 13.10 -4.66
C TYR A 36 -29.46 11.95 -3.93
N THR A 37 -29.40 11.99 -2.60
CA THR A 37 -30.17 11.08 -1.76
C THR A 37 -31.68 11.35 -1.89
N MET A 38 -32.50 10.35 -1.56
CA MET A 38 -33.94 10.49 -1.45
C MET A 38 -34.30 11.20 -0.12
N PRO A 39 -35.05 12.31 -0.15
CA PRO A 39 -35.40 13.04 1.07
C PRO A 39 -36.11 12.21 2.11
N GLU A 40 -36.91 11.23 1.67
CA GLU A 40 -37.69 10.33 2.53
C GLU A 40 -36.82 9.47 3.44
N LEU A 41 -35.53 9.24 3.05
CA LEU A 41 -34.58 8.43 3.82
C LEU A 41 -33.76 9.25 4.81
N LEU A 42 -33.34 10.47 4.42
CA LEU A 42 -32.39 11.29 5.19
C LEU A 42 -32.93 12.67 5.59
N GLY A 43 -34.21 12.94 5.31
CA GLY A 43 -34.88 14.22 5.64
C GLY A 43 -34.63 15.33 4.61
N GLU A 44 -33.55 15.24 3.81
CA GLU A 44 -33.21 16.23 2.78
C GLU A 44 -32.46 15.60 1.60
N ARG A 45 -32.31 16.35 0.51
CA ARG A 45 -31.54 15.96 -0.66
C ARG A 45 -30.04 16.27 -0.43
N ILE A 46 -29.28 15.24 -0.05
CA ILE A 46 -27.83 15.37 0.14
C ILE A 46 -27.13 14.99 -1.19
N PRO A 47 -26.19 15.80 -1.70
CA PRO A 47 -25.46 15.46 -2.93
C PRO A 47 -24.52 14.27 -2.71
N ILE A 48 -24.55 13.29 -3.62
CA ILE A 48 -23.53 12.24 -3.74
C ILE A 48 -22.46 12.82 -4.64
N SER A 49 -21.29 13.17 -4.06
CA SER A 49 -20.35 14.07 -4.73
C SER A 49 -18.86 13.65 -4.66
N GLY A 50 -18.58 12.51 -4.04
CA GLY A 50 -17.24 11.90 -4.05
C GLY A 50 -17.34 10.40 -4.31
N VAL A 51 -16.75 9.92 -5.41
CA VAL A 51 -16.73 8.50 -5.79
C VAL A 51 -15.34 8.14 -6.27
N ALA A 52 -14.71 7.16 -5.63
CA ALA A 52 -13.39 6.65 -6.01
C ALA A 52 -13.25 5.19 -5.62
N GLY A 53 -12.37 4.46 -6.31
CA GLY A 53 -11.90 3.16 -5.82
C GLY A 53 -11.16 3.33 -4.48
N ASP A 54 -11.18 2.31 -3.65
CA ASP A 54 -10.64 2.38 -2.28
C ASP A 54 -9.17 2.81 -2.23
N GLN A 55 -8.34 2.25 -3.11
CA GLN A 55 -6.91 2.58 -3.17
C GLN A 55 -6.65 4.02 -3.64
N GLN A 56 -7.41 4.47 -4.65
CA GLN A 56 -7.36 5.84 -5.16
C GLN A 56 -7.89 6.84 -4.12
N ALA A 57 -8.95 6.47 -3.40
CA ALA A 57 -9.48 7.27 -2.29
C ALA A 57 -8.45 7.39 -1.16
N ALA A 58 -7.77 6.29 -0.79
CA ALA A 58 -6.71 6.32 0.22
C ALA A 58 -5.52 7.21 -0.19
N LEU A 59 -5.09 7.14 -1.45
CA LEU A 59 -4.04 8.04 -1.99
C LEU A 59 -4.44 9.51 -1.85
N PHE A 60 -5.70 9.83 -2.16
CA PHE A 60 -6.24 11.18 -2.03
C PHE A 60 -6.37 11.60 -0.55
N GLY A 61 -6.88 10.71 0.30
CA GLY A 61 -7.05 10.92 1.74
C GLY A 61 -5.73 11.12 2.49
N GLN A 62 -4.66 10.49 2.01
CA GLN A 62 -3.30 10.71 2.48
C GLN A 62 -2.67 12.01 1.96
N CYS A 63 -3.41 12.83 1.18
CA CYS A 63 -2.90 14.05 0.55
C CYS A 63 -1.67 13.81 -0.32
N CYS A 64 -1.59 12.67 -1.01
CA CYS A 64 -0.53 12.37 -1.98
C CYS A 64 -0.80 13.07 -3.31
N PHE A 65 -0.69 14.40 -3.32
CA PHE A 65 -1.10 15.25 -4.44
C PHE A 65 0.03 15.61 -5.40
N GLU A 66 1.27 15.42 -4.97
CA GLU A 66 2.45 15.76 -5.78
C GLU A 66 3.08 14.49 -6.38
N LYS A 67 3.79 14.68 -7.50
CA LYS A 67 4.55 13.59 -8.11
C LYS A 67 5.60 13.04 -7.15
N GLY A 68 5.65 11.71 -7.03
CA GLY A 68 6.54 11.02 -6.12
C GLY A 68 5.97 10.85 -4.71
N ASP A 69 4.78 11.40 -4.42
CA ASP A 69 4.08 11.09 -3.17
C ASP A 69 3.60 9.64 -3.21
N VAL A 70 3.84 8.92 -2.11
CA VAL A 70 3.51 7.51 -1.98
C VAL A 70 2.67 7.28 -0.73
N LYS A 71 1.65 6.44 -0.87
CA LYS A 71 0.95 5.85 0.27
C LYS A 71 1.18 4.35 0.33
N ASN A 72 1.17 3.78 1.53
CA ASN A 72 1.09 2.34 1.76
C ASN A 72 0.00 2.03 2.79
N THR A 73 -1.02 1.32 2.37
CA THR A 73 -2.11 0.85 3.23
C THR A 73 -1.79 -0.55 3.74
N TYR A 74 -1.57 -0.70 5.04
CA TYR A 74 -1.29 -1.97 5.72
C TYR A 74 -2.59 -2.66 6.17
N GLY A 75 -3.20 -3.41 5.25
CA GLY A 75 -4.34 -4.28 5.50
C GLY A 75 -3.94 -5.75 5.64
N THR A 76 -4.76 -6.66 5.13
CA THR A 76 -4.43 -8.09 4.96
C THR A 76 -3.15 -8.26 4.14
N GLY A 77 -3.04 -7.54 3.03
CA GLY A 77 -1.83 -7.26 2.27
C GLY A 77 -1.39 -5.81 2.45
N CYS A 78 -0.39 -5.38 1.67
CA CYS A 78 -0.07 -3.96 1.51
C CYS A 78 -0.39 -3.52 0.09
N PHE A 79 -1.00 -2.34 -0.02
CA PHE A 79 -1.29 -1.71 -1.29
C PHE A 79 -0.60 -0.36 -1.37
N LEU A 80 0.42 -0.30 -2.22
CA LEU A 80 1.22 0.90 -2.43
C LEU A 80 0.74 1.62 -3.67
N LEU A 81 0.50 2.91 -3.57
CA LEU A 81 0.24 3.77 -4.71
C LEU A 81 1.18 4.96 -4.71
N MET A 82 1.78 5.24 -5.86
CA MET A 82 2.65 6.40 -6.09
C MET A 82 2.02 7.32 -7.13
N ASN A 83 1.81 8.58 -6.78
CA ASN A 83 1.38 9.59 -7.75
C ASN A 83 2.50 9.86 -8.76
N ILE A 84 2.24 9.60 -10.04
CA ILE A 84 3.19 9.81 -11.15
C ILE A 84 2.83 11.02 -12.03
N GLY A 85 1.79 11.78 -11.64
CA GLY A 85 1.34 12.98 -12.33
C GLY A 85 0.49 12.68 -13.57
N ASN A 86 0.59 13.54 -14.58
CA ASN A 86 -0.36 13.56 -15.71
C ASN A 86 0.06 12.73 -16.94
N LYS A 87 1.10 11.93 -16.81
CA LYS A 87 1.54 11.02 -17.88
C LYS A 87 1.57 9.61 -17.35
N PRO A 88 0.88 8.65 -17.98
CA PRO A 88 0.95 7.26 -17.59
C PRO A 88 2.35 6.68 -17.88
N VAL A 89 2.80 5.78 -17.03
CA VAL A 89 4.03 5.01 -17.20
C VAL A 89 3.64 3.54 -17.28
N ILE A 90 4.08 2.82 -18.29
CA ILE A 90 3.94 1.36 -18.32
C ILE A 90 5.12 0.78 -17.56
N SER A 91 4.81 -0.04 -16.56
CA SER A 91 5.82 -0.72 -15.74
C SER A 91 6.37 -1.93 -16.48
N ASP A 92 7.69 -2.02 -16.57
CA ASP A 92 8.39 -3.22 -17.07
C ASP A 92 8.61 -4.26 -15.94
N ASN A 93 8.33 -3.88 -14.70
CA ASN A 93 8.58 -4.70 -13.50
C ASN A 93 7.30 -5.21 -12.82
N GLY A 94 6.17 -5.17 -13.53
CA GLY A 94 4.92 -5.78 -13.09
C GLY A 94 4.08 -4.92 -12.12
N LEU A 95 4.32 -3.61 -12.05
CA LEU A 95 3.40 -2.70 -11.39
C LEU A 95 2.21 -2.39 -12.30
N ILE A 96 1.11 -1.96 -11.71
CA ILE A 96 -0.10 -1.58 -12.44
C ILE A 96 -0.16 -0.06 -12.54
N THR A 97 -0.40 0.46 -13.77
CA THR A 97 -0.72 1.87 -13.93
C THR A 97 -2.22 2.07 -13.89
N THR A 98 -2.66 2.99 -13.04
CA THR A 98 -4.07 3.31 -12.83
C THR A 98 -4.31 4.82 -12.88
N ILE A 99 -5.57 5.22 -13.12
CA ILE A 99 -5.98 6.62 -12.98
C ILE A 99 -6.17 6.92 -11.49
N ALA A 100 -5.53 7.97 -10.99
CA ALA A 100 -5.70 8.44 -9.62
C ALA A 100 -7.04 9.16 -9.44
N ALA A 101 -7.58 9.18 -8.21
CA ALA A 101 -8.74 9.99 -7.89
C ALA A 101 -8.45 11.48 -8.07
N GLY A 102 -9.35 12.20 -8.73
CA GLY A 102 -9.08 13.59 -9.10
C GLY A 102 -10.32 14.45 -9.27
N THR A 103 -10.09 15.75 -9.47
CA THR A 103 -11.08 16.81 -9.57
C THR A 103 -11.29 17.32 -11.01
N GLY A 104 -10.92 16.51 -12.02
CA GLY A 104 -11.13 16.82 -13.44
C GLY A 104 -9.89 16.75 -14.34
N LYS A 105 -8.70 17.08 -13.83
CA LYS A 105 -7.45 16.77 -14.53
C LYS A 105 -7.06 15.33 -14.25
N VAL A 106 -6.78 14.58 -15.30
CA VAL A 106 -6.34 13.19 -15.15
C VAL A 106 -4.92 13.16 -14.61
N GLU A 107 -4.76 12.46 -13.52
CA GLU A 107 -3.48 12.10 -12.91
C GLU A 107 -3.42 10.58 -12.82
N TYR A 108 -2.22 10.02 -12.84
CA TYR A 108 -1.99 8.58 -12.81
C TYR A 108 -1.23 8.18 -11.55
N ALA A 109 -1.37 6.93 -11.19
CA ALA A 109 -0.58 6.31 -10.12
C ALA A 109 -0.01 4.97 -10.58
N LEU A 110 1.18 4.63 -10.09
CA LEU A 110 1.69 3.26 -10.12
C LEU A 110 1.20 2.55 -8.86
N GLU A 111 0.70 1.34 -9.02
CA GLU A 111 0.21 0.48 -7.95
C GLU A 111 1.05 -0.79 -7.86
N GLY A 112 1.47 -1.12 -6.64
CA GLY A 112 2.11 -2.39 -6.31
C GLY A 112 1.42 -3.05 -5.13
N SER A 113 1.19 -4.35 -5.25
CA SER A 113 0.46 -5.14 -4.24
C SER A 113 1.37 -6.17 -3.59
N VAL A 114 1.41 -6.16 -2.26
CA VAL A 114 1.97 -7.20 -1.41
C VAL A 114 0.82 -8.04 -0.87
N PHE A 115 0.78 -9.34 -1.20
CA PHE A 115 -0.39 -10.17 -0.91
C PHE A 115 -0.54 -10.49 0.58
N VAL A 116 0.55 -10.60 1.30
CA VAL A 116 0.56 -11.02 2.71
C VAL A 116 1.30 -10.03 3.58
N ALA A 117 0.57 -9.24 4.35
CA ALA A 117 1.09 -8.30 5.33
C ALA A 117 0.46 -8.55 6.71
N GLY A 118 -0.63 -7.88 7.06
CA GLY A 118 -1.36 -8.12 8.31
C GLY A 118 -1.80 -9.58 8.47
N ALA A 119 -2.03 -10.29 7.36
CA ALA A 119 -2.29 -11.73 7.36
C ALA A 119 -1.15 -12.54 7.98
N ALA A 120 0.12 -12.11 7.87
CA ALA A 120 1.23 -12.78 8.52
C ALA A 120 1.15 -12.68 10.05
N ILE A 121 0.71 -11.53 10.57
CA ILE A 121 0.51 -11.34 12.02
C ILE A 121 -0.70 -12.13 12.52
N GLN A 122 -1.78 -12.17 11.73
CA GLN A 122 -2.93 -13.04 12.01
C GLN A 122 -2.52 -14.51 12.06
N TRP A 123 -1.68 -14.96 11.12
CA TRP A 123 -1.14 -16.32 11.12
C TRP A 123 -0.29 -16.62 12.36
N LEU A 124 0.56 -15.70 12.82
CA LEU A 124 1.28 -15.84 14.10
C LEU A 124 0.33 -16.02 15.28
N ARG A 125 -0.82 -15.32 15.28
CA ARG A 125 -1.84 -15.39 16.32
C ARG A 125 -2.67 -16.66 16.22
N ASP A 126 -3.24 -16.92 15.05
CA ASP A 126 -4.34 -17.90 14.90
C ASP A 126 -3.84 -19.32 14.67
N GLN A 127 -2.73 -19.50 13.95
CA GLN A 127 -2.18 -20.81 13.61
C GLN A 127 -0.95 -21.14 14.47
N MET A 128 0.03 -20.27 14.54
CA MET A 128 1.28 -20.52 15.25
C MET A 128 1.16 -20.33 16.76
N LYS A 129 0.14 -19.58 17.25
CA LYS A 129 -0.08 -19.26 18.66
C LYS A 129 1.15 -18.59 19.31
N LEU A 130 1.92 -17.83 18.53
CA LEU A 130 3.10 -17.12 19.01
C LEU A 130 2.79 -15.74 19.59
N VAL A 131 1.60 -15.20 19.32
CA VAL A 131 1.07 -13.96 19.87
C VAL A 131 -0.42 -14.15 20.19
N ASN A 132 -0.97 -13.40 21.13
CA ASN A 132 -2.40 -13.46 21.47
C ASN A 132 -3.20 -12.37 20.76
N SER A 133 -2.52 -11.28 20.35
CA SER A 133 -3.11 -10.15 19.63
C SER A 133 -2.11 -9.51 18.69
N ALA A 134 -2.57 -8.70 17.76
CA ALA A 134 -1.67 -7.97 16.87
C ALA A 134 -0.77 -6.96 17.63
N PRO A 135 -1.25 -6.18 18.61
CA PRO A 135 -0.39 -5.31 19.41
C PRO A 135 0.70 -6.06 20.17
N GLU A 136 0.42 -7.24 20.74
CA GLU A 136 1.42 -8.04 21.46
C GLU A 136 2.63 -8.41 20.59
N SER A 137 2.47 -8.42 19.26
CA SER A 137 3.60 -8.69 18.34
C SER A 137 4.70 -7.64 18.46
N GLU A 138 4.35 -6.37 18.71
CA GLU A 138 5.31 -5.30 18.97
C GLU A 138 6.06 -5.54 20.28
N GLU A 139 5.32 -5.78 21.35
CA GLU A 139 5.89 -6.01 22.69
C GLU A 139 6.85 -7.21 22.73
N ILE A 140 6.54 -8.28 22.00
CA ILE A 140 7.39 -9.46 21.88
C ILE A 140 8.63 -9.16 21.05
N ALA A 141 8.46 -8.52 19.91
CA ALA A 141 9.56 -8.20 19.01
C ALA A 141 10.57 -7.21 19.62
N GLU A 142 10.12 -6.32 20.49
CA GLU A 142 10.98 -5.36 21.22
C GLU A 142 11.90 -6.01 22.27
N LYS A 143 11.64 -7.27 22.68
CA LYS A 143 12.49 -8.00 23.63
C LYS A 143 13.85 -8.41 23.07
N VAL A 144 14.01 -8.33 21.74
CA VAL A 144 15.26 -8.64 21.05
C VAL A 144 15.70 -7.47 20.19
N SER A 145 17.01 -7.28 20.04
CA SER A 145 17.57 -6.15 19.27
C SER A 145 17.48 -6.34 17.76
N ASP A 146 17.42 -7.60 17.29
CA ASP A 146 17.38 -7.98 15.89
C ASP A 146 16.74 -9.37 15.73
N THR A 147 16.69 -9.90 14.50
CA THR A 147 16.11 -11.21 14.19
C THR A 147 17.07 -12.38 14.39
N ASN A 148 18.29 -12.14 14.88
CA ASN A 148 19.36 -13.13 14.95
C ASN A 148 19.63 -13.84 13.61
N GLY A 149 19.47 -13.11 12.48
CA GLY A 149 19.66 -13.61 11.14
C GLY A 149 18.49 -14.43 10.57
N VAL A 150 17.37 -14.47 11.27
CA VAL A 150 16.14 -15.11 10.76
C VAL A 150 15.41 -14.18 9.80
N TYR A 151 14.96 -14.71 8.67
CA TYR A 151 14.09 -14.04 7.71
C TYR A 151 12.85 -14.90 7.48
N VAL A 152 11.69 -14.28 7.47
CA VAL A 152 10.40 -14.88 7.12
C VAL A 152 9.95 -14.32 5.79
N VAL A 153 9.71 -15.17 4.80
CA VAL A 153 9.08 -14.81 3.51
C VAL A 153 7.64 -15.28 3.58
N PRO A 154 6.65 -14.40 3.78
CA PRO A 154 5.28 -14.81 4.06
C PRO A 154 4.47 -15.04 2.77
N ALA A 155 4.99 -15.84 1.84
CA ALA A 155 4.35 -16.14 0.56
C ALA A 155 3.21 -17.16 0.69
N PHE A 156 2.26 -16.97 1.62
CA PHE A 156 1.21 -17.97 1.93
C PHE A 156 0.25 -18.19 0.75
N THR A 157 0.03 -17.18 -0.07
CA THR A 157 -0.82 -17.20 -1.27
C THR A 157 -0.04 -16.86 -2.53
N GLY A 158 1.26 -17.14 -2.54
CA GLY A 158 2.16 -16.67 -3.56
C GLY A 158 2.76 -15.31 -3.25
N MET A 159 3.56 -14.81 -4.17
CA MET A 159 4.19 -13.49 -4.11
C MET A 159 3.60 -12.55 -5.16
N GLY A 160 3.23 -11.34 -4.73
CA GLY A 160 2.79 -10.25 -5.60
C GLY A 160 3.97 -9.50 -6.25
N ALA A 161 3.77 -8.21 -6.49
CA ALA A 161 4.81 -7.35 -7.06
C ALA A 161 6.07 -7.33 -6.16
N PRO A 162 7.28 -7.28 -6.76
CA PRO A 162 7.58 -7.35 -8.18
C PRO A 162 7.77 -8.78 -8.72
N TYR A 163 7.60 -9.80 -7.90
CA TYR A 163 8.01 -11.18 -8.22
C TYR A 163 6.99 -11.97 -9.03
N TRP A 164 5.69 -11.77 -8.79
CA TRP A 164 4.55 -12.42 -9.47
C TRP A 164 4.67 -13.95 -9.55
N LYS A 165 5.04 -14.60 -8.43
CA LYS A 165 5.15 -16.07 -8.32
C LYS A 165 3.98 -16.61 -7.49
N GLN A 166 2.94 -17.12 -8.18
CA GLN A 166 1.72 -17.62 -7.54
C GLN A 166 1.93 -18.95 -6.79
N ASN A 167 2.88 -19.78 -7.23
CA ASN A 167 3.22 -21.05 -6.61
C ASN A 167 4.30 -20.93 -5.51
N ALA A 168 4.83 -19.73 -5.23
CA ALA A 168 5.69 -19.53 -4.07
C ALA A 168 4.92 -19.82 -2.77
N ARG A 169 5.63 -20.35 -1.77
CA ARG A 169 5.07 -20.64 -0.45
C ARG A 169 5.90 -19.98 0.64
N GLY A 170 5.27 -19.81 1.82
CA GLY A 170 5.94 -19.24 2.98
C GLY A 170 7.21 -19.99 3.34
N MET A 171 8.28 -19.24 3.64
CA MET A 171 9.59 -19.80 3.97
C MET A 171 10.21 -19.07 5.15
N VAL A 172 10.93 -19.81 5.99
CA VAL A 172 11.74 -19.28 7.07
C VAL A 172 13.17 -19.77 6.88
N VAL A 173 14.12 -18.84 6.90
CA VAL A 173 15.55 -19.15 6.75
C VAL A 173 16.37 -18.51 7.86
N GLY A 174 17.60 -19.01 8.10
CA GLY A 174 18.50 -18.43 9.09
C GLY A 174 18.28 -18.91 10.53
N ILE A 175 17.45 -19.93 10.75
CA ILE A 175 17.21 -20.52 12.09
C ILE A 175 18.50 -21.18 12.60
N THR A 176 18.86 -20.83 13.85
CA THR A 176 19.95 -21.43 14.60
C THR A 176 19.43 -21.94 15.95
N ARG A 177 20.29 -22.62 16.72
CA ARG A 177 19.94 -23.05 18.09
C ARG A 177 19.61 -21.88 19.03
N GLY A 178 20.09 -20.68 18.72
CA GLY A 178 19.81 -19.46 19.49
C GLY A 178 18.54 -18.73 19.07
N THR A 179 17.81 -19.23 18.05
CA THR A 179 16.56 -18.62 17.61
C THR A 179 15.45 -18.87 18.63
N ALA A 180 14.84 -17.80 19.13
CA ALA A 180 13.72 -17.85 20.06
C ALA A 180 12.43 -17.31 19.41
N ARG A 181 11.30 -17.43 20.13
CA ARG A 181 9.99 -16.91 19.73
C ARG A 181 10.04 -15.44 19.31
N GLU A 182 10.74 -14.63 20.06
CA GLU A 182 10.87 -13.19 19.86
C GLU A 182 11.53 -12.85 18.52
N HIS A 183 12.57 -13.58 18.15
CA HIS A 183 13.25 -13.43 16.86
C HIS A 183 12.32 -13.78 15.70
N PHE A 184 11.49 -14.83 15.88
CA PHE A 184 10.55 -15.25 14.86
C PHE A 184 9.42 -14.23 14.66
N VAL A 185 8.84 -13.72 15.76
CA VAL A 185 7.81 -12.67 15.71
C VAL A 185 8.37 -11.39 15.08
N ARG A 186 9.58 -10.99 15.46
CA ARG A 186 10.26 -9.83 14.91
C ARG A 186 10.54 -9.99 13.41
N ALA A 187 11.07 -11.13 12.98
CA ALA A 187 11.34 -11.41 11.57
C ALA A 187 10.06 -11.38 10.72
N THR A 188 8.92 -11.79 11.29
CA THR A 188 7.62 -11.70 10.61
C THR A 188 7.17 -10.24 10.48
N LEU A 189 7.32 -9.39 11.50
CA LEU A 189 7.05 -7.96 11.39
C LEU A 189 7.98 -7.28 10.36
N GLU A 190 9.28 -7.54 10.44
CA GLU A 190 10.26 -6.97 9.51
C GLU A 190 10.01 -7.38 8.06
N SER A 191 9.42 -8.56 7.82
CA SER A 191 9.08 -9.04 6.47
C SER A 191 8.11 -8.12 5.73
N LEU A 192 7.21 -7.43 6.45
CA LEU A 192 6.27 -6.48 5.86
C LEU A 192 7.02 -5.26 5.29
N ALA A 193 8.02 -4.81 6.03
CA ALA A 193 8.85 -3.68 5.61
C ALA A 193 9.77 -4.04 4.42
N TYR A 194 10.32 -5.25 4.40
CA TYR A 194 11.14 -5.72 3.28
C TYR A 194 10.34 -5.83 1.98
N GLN A 195 9.14 -6.42 2.03
CA GLN A 195 8.27 -6.51 0.85
C GLN A 195 7.89 -5.12 0.33
N THR A 196 7.58 -4.19 1.25
CA THR A 196 7.32 -2.79 0.91
C THR A 196 8.55 -2.15 0.25
N TYR A 197 9.77 -2.39 0.77
CA TYR A 197 11.01 -1.90 0.18
C TYR A 197 11.16 -2.35 -1.28
N ASP A 198 10.93 -3.64 -1.57
CA ASP A 198 11.06 -4.18 -2.92
C ASP A 198 10.11 -3.47 -3.91
N VAL A 199 8.85 -3.27 -3.52
CA VAL A 199 7.86 -2.56 -4.35
C VAL A 199 8.26 -1.09 -4.55
N LEU A 200 8.70 -0.38 -3.51
CA LEU A 200 9.10 1.03 -3.60
C LEU A 200 10.31 1.21 -4.51
N LYS A 201 11.28 0.27 -4.49
CA LYS A 201 12.44 0.32 -5.38
C LYS A 201 12.04 0.20 -6.84
N VAL A 202 11.11 -0.67 -7.14
CA VAL A 202 10.58 -0.81 -8.50
C VAL A 202 9.77 0.42 -8.92
N MET A 203 8.98 1.01 -8.01
CA MET A 203 8.27 2.27 -8.27
C MET A 203 9.24 3.41 -8.63
N GLU A 204 10.34 3.56 -7.87
CA GLU A 204 11.37 4.57 -8.17
C GLU A 204 12.00 4.35 -9.55
N GLN A 205 12.28 3.09 -9.92
CA GLN A 205 12.88 2.73 -11.20
C GLN A 205 11.94 3.02 -12.37
N ASP A 206 10.71 2.51 -12.32
CA ASP A 206 9.75 2.63 -13.42
C ASP A 206 9.27 4.07 -13.62
N ALA A 207 9.06 4.80 -12.54
CA ALA A 207 8.66 6.21 -12.61
C ALA A 207 9.84 7.17 -12.90
N ALA A 208 11.09 6.71 -12.77
CA ALA A 208 12.30 7.54 -12.78
C ALA A 208 12.19 8.73 -11.80
N MET A 209 11.65 8.46 -10.60
CA MET A 209 11.38 9.46 -9.56
C MET A 209 11.90 8.98 -8.20
N GLU A 210 12.44 9.90 -7.43
CA GLU A 210 12.82 9.63 -6.03
C GLU A 210 11.62 9.78 -5.11
N ILE A 211 11.37 8.78 -4.27
CA ILE A 211 10.39 8.82 -3.18
C ILE A 211 11.02 9.51 -1.98
N LYS A 212 10.43 10.60 -1.51
CA LYS A 212 10.92 11.35 -0.34
C LYS A 212 10.36 10.86 0.97
N SER A 213 9.08 10.50 0.98
CA SER A 213 8.39 10.00 2.16
C SER A 213 7.31 8.99 1.77
N ILE A 214 6.99 8.12 2.73
CA ILE A 214 5.95 7.10 2.60
C ILE A 214 4.86 7.46 3.61
N ARG A 215 3.67 7.74 3.15
CA ARG A 215 2.50 7.92 4.00
C ARG A 215 1.86 6.58 4.27
N VAL A 216 1.56 6.29 5.54
CA VAL A 216 1.12 4.95 5.96
C VAL A 216 -0.22 5.01 6.67
N ASP A 217 -1.07 4.00 6.41
CA ASP A 217 -2.35 3.80 7.08
C ASP A 217 -2.68 2.32 7.24
N GLY A 218 -3.88 2.02 7.72
CA GLY A 218 -4.32 0.67 7.98
C GLY A 218 -3.82 0.12 9.31
N GLY A 219 -4.32 -1.06 9.72
CA GLY A 219 -4.16 -1.57 11.08
C GLY A 219 -2.72 -1.79 11.53
N ALA A 220 -1.84 -2.33 10.68
CA ALA A 220 -0.45 -2.61 11.08
C ALA A 220 0.43 -1.34 11.12
N SER A 221 -0.03 -0.21 10.57
CA SER A 221 0.66 1.08 10.72
C SER A 221 0.70 1.59 12.15
N ALA A 222 -0.16 1.08 13.04
CA ALA A 222 -0.15 1.38 14.47
C ALA A 222 1.11 0.87 15.19
N ASN A 223 1.77 -0.18 14.67
CA ASN A 223 2.97 -0.77 15.24
C ASN A 223 4.20 0.14 15.00
N ASN A 224 4.76 0.71 16.06
CA ASN A 224 5.86 1.68 15.96
C ASN A 224 7.19 1.03 15.60
N LEU A 225 7.42 -0.21 16.05
CA LEU A 225 8.63 -0.96 15.69
C LEU A 225 8.64 -1.23 14.18
N LEU A 226 7.51 -1.66 13.62
CA LEU A 226 7.38 -1.86 12.17
C LEU A 226 7.59 -0.56 11.40
N MET A 227 6.97 0.55 11.83
CA MET A 227 7.09 1.84 11.15
C MET A 227 8.51 2.41 11.23
N GLN A 228 9.19 2.24 12.37
CA GLN A 228 10.59 2.63 12.49
C GLN A 228 11.47 1.76 11.59
N PHE A 229 11.26 0.44 11.59
CA PHE A 229 12.02 -0.45 10.72
C PHE A 229 11.74 -0.19 9.23
N GLN A 230 10.50 0.18 8.88
CA GLN A 230 10.17 0.61 7.51
C GLN A 230 10.97 1.86 7.11
N ALA A 231 11.06 2.86 8.00
CA ALA A 231 11.85 4.07 7.74
C ALA A 231 13.35 3.72 7.60
N ASP A 232 13.84 2.83 8.45
CA ASP A 232 15.25 2.40 8.45
C ASP A 232 15.61 1.65 7.16
N ILE A 233 14.80 0.65 6.77
CA ILE A 233 15.15 -0.22 5.63
C ILE A 233 14.96 0.47 4.28
N THR A 234 14.05 1.44 4.19
CA THR A 234 13.84 2.22 2.96
C THR A 234 14.70 3.46 2.87
N GLU A 235 15.33 3.87 4.00
CA GLU A 235 16.03 5.16 4.14
C GLU A 235 15.14 6.36 3.78
N LYS A 236 13.81 6.21 4.00
CA LYS A 236 12.79 7.22 3.70
C LYS A 236 12.02 7.59 4.98
N GLN A 237 11.57 8.83 5.05
CA GLN A 237 10.66 9.24 6.12
C GLN A 237 9.33 8.48 5.99
N VAL A 238 8.86 7.86 7.09
CA VAL A 238 7.51 7.28 7.17
C VAL A 238 6.62 8.23 7.97
N VAL A 239 5.45 8.56 7.41
CA VAL A 239 4.52 9.55 7.97
C VAL A 239 3.19 8.87 8.25
N ARG A 240 2.80 8.82 9.52
CA ARG A 240 1.49 8.31 9.97
C ARG A 240 0.56 9.49 10.28
N PRO A 241 -0.61 9.58 9.62
CA PRO A 241 -1.62 10.60 9.93
C PRO A 241 -2.35 10.28 11.23
N SER A 242 -3.01 11.29 11.81
CA SER A 242 -3.85 11.09 13.00
C SER A 242 -5.11 10.27 12.70
N VAL A 243 -5.63 10.35 11.49
CA VAL A 243 -6.76 9.55 11.00
C VAL A 243 -6.22 8.44 10.11
N ILE A 244 -6.30 7.20 10.57
CA ILE A 244 -5.78 6.02 9.85
C ILE A 244 -6.79 5.40 8.87
N GLU A 245 -8.05 5.84 8.88
CA GLU A 245 -9.11 5.46 7.91
C GLU A 245 -9.10 6.42 6.72
N THR A 246 -8.00 6.44 5.98
CA THR A 246 -7.77 7.44 4.93
C THR A 246 -8.60 7.18 3.68
N THR A 247 -9.09 5.97 3.46
CA THR A 247 -10.00 5.62 2.36
C THR A 247 -11.31 6.40 2.47
N GLY A 248 -11.99 6.32 3.62
CA GLY A 248 -13.21 7.09 3.87
C GLY A 248 -12.96 8.60 3.85
N LEU A 249 -11.84 9.02 4.42
CA LEU A 249 -11.43 10.42 4.44
C LEU A 249 -11.20 10.97 3.02
N GLY A 250 -10.60 10.18 2.11
CA GLY A 250 -10.39 10.57 0.72
C GLY A 250 -11.69 10.78 -0.03
N ALA A 251 -12.67 9.88 0.14
CA ALA A 251 -14.00 10.06 -0.42
C ALA A 251 -14.68 11.32 0.14
N ALA A 252 -14.54 11.59 1.44
CA ALA A 252 -15.06 12.80 2.07
C ALA A 252 -14.38 14.07 1.53
N TYR A 253 -13.06 14.05 1.32
CA TYR A 253 -12.34 15.19 0.70
C TYR A 253 -12.82 15.46 -0.72
N LEU A 254 -12.98 14.42 -1.55
CA LEU A 254 -13.50 14.55 -2.91
C LEU A 254 -14.92 15.14 -2.90
N ALA A 255 -15.78 14.67 -2.01
CA ALA A 255 -17.14 15.21 -1.84
C ALA A 255 -17.13 16.67 -1.37
N GLY A 256 -16.31 16.99 -0.40
CA GLY A 256 -16.17 18.35 0.12
C GLY A 256 -15.63 19.35 -0.90
N LEU A 257 -14.72 18.93 -1.79
CA LEU A 257 -14.27 19.76 -2.92
C LEU A 257 -15.40 20.04 -3.92
N ALA A 258 -16.19 19.01 -4.27
CA ALA A 258 -17.30 19.15 -5.20
C ALA A 258 -18.44 20.03 -4.68
N THR A 259 -18.63 20.08 -3.37
CA THR A 259 -19.68 20.90 -2.71
C THR A 259 -19.16 22.25 -2.21
N GLY A 260 -17.87 22.53 -2.34
CA GLY A 260 -17.26 23.79 -1.90
C GLY A 260 -17.01 23.87 -0.38
N TYR A 261 -17.10 22.74 0.35
CA TYR A 261 -16.70 22.67 1.75
C TYR A 261 -15.18 22.87 1.91
N TRP A 262 -14.39 22.21 1.06
CA TRP A 262 -12.96 22.49 0.88
C TRP A 262 -12.76 23.36 -0.34
N LYS A 263 -11.98 24.42 -0.18
CA LYS A 263 -11.69 25.37 -1.27
C LYS A 263 -10.81 24.74 -2.36
N ASP A 264 -9.77 24.04 -1.95
CA ASP A 264 -8.80 23.37 -2.83
C ASP A 264 -7.97 22.31 -2.07
N LYS A 265 -7.09 21.58 -2.78
CA LYS A 265 -6.17 20.59 -2.18
C LYS A 265 -5.28 21.18 -1.08
N LYS A 266 -4.90 22.48 -1.15
CA LYS A 266 -4.07 23.13 -0.12
C LYS A 266 -4.83 23.35 1.18
N ASP A 267 -6.12 23.63 1.08
CA ASP A 267 -6.99 23.74 2.24
C ASP A 267 -7.13 22.40 2.96
N ILE A 268 -7.25 21.30 2.21
CA ILE A 268 -7.22 19.94 2.77
C ILE A 268 -5.90 19.67 3.50
N ILE A 269 -4.75 19.93 2.87
CA ILE A 269 -3.43 19.72 3.48
C ILE A 269 -3.29 20.49 4.79
N LYS A 270 -3.74 21.75 4.83
CA LYS A 270 -3.68 22.59 6.02
C LYS A 270 -4.46 22.02 7.19
N ASN A 271 -5.56 21.31 6.92
CA ASN A 271 -6.43 20.69 7.92
C ASN A 271 -6.08 19.22 8.20
N SER A 272 -5.20 18.61 7.41
CA SER A 272 -4.70 17.28 7.69
C SER A 272 -3.70 17.29 8.86
N THR A 273 -3.81 16.33 9.76
CA THR A 273 -2.96 16.22 10.95
C THR A 273 -2.07 14.99 10.87
N ILE A 274 -0.79 15.19 11.21
CA ILE A 274 0.20 14.11 11.30
C ILE A 274 0.29 13.71 12.79
N GLU A 275 0.15 12.41 13.06
CA GLU A 275 0.34 11.88 14.41
C GLU A 275 1.83 11.67 14.69
N ARG A 276 2.54 11.03 13.73
CA ARG A 276 3.96 10.71 13.93
C ARG A 276 4.74 10.63 12.64
N LYS A 277 6.01 11.05 12.70
CA LYS A 277 7.02 10.83 11.67
C LYS A 277 8.11 9.92 12.21
N PHE A 278 8.55 8.98 11.37
CA PHE A 278 9.66 8.09 11.66
C PHE A 278 10.77 8.40 10.66
N GLU A 279 11.94 8.73 11.18
CA GLU A 279 13.13 9.01 10.39
C GLU A 279 14.05 7.79 10.41
N ASN A 280 14.86 7.63 9.37
CA ASN A 280 15.91 6.61 9.35
C ASN A 280 16.89 6.82 10.52
N LYS A 281 17.18 5.74 11.25
CA LYS A 281 18.16 5.69 12.35
C LYS A 281 19.20 4.61 12.14
N MET A 282 19.05 3.78 11.11
CA MET A 282 19.95 2.68 10.82
C MET A 282 21.08 3.14 9.91
N ASP A 283 22.27 2.66 10.18
CA ASP A 283 23.43 2.86 9.32
C ASP A 283 23.21 2.16 7.97
N SER A 284 23.58 2.81 6.86
CA SER A 284 23.40 2.31 5.49
C SER A 284 24.12 0.98 5.24
N GLU A 285 25.28 0.72 5.86
CA GLU A 285 25.93 -0.59 5.75
C GLU A 285 25.09 -1.71 6.35
N LYS A 286 24.47 -1.44 7.49
CA LYS A 286 23.52 -2.36 8.15
C LYS A 286 22.26 -2.56 7.30
N VAL A 287 21.71 -1.51 6.72
CA VAL A 287 20.58 -1.56 5.78
C VAL A 287 20.91 -2.50 4.63
N GLN A 288 22.04 -2.29 3.95
CA GLN A 288 22.47 -3.13 2.82
C GLN A 288 22.68 -4.60 3.21
N LYS A 289 23.21 -4.86 4.40
CA LYS A 289 23.36 -6.23 4.93
C LYS A 289 21.99 -6.90 5.11
N TYR A 290 21.01 -6.18 5.63
CA TYR A 290 19.67 -6.69 5.88
C TYR A 290 18.93 -6.96 4.57
N ILE A 291 18.99 -6.04 3.61
CA ILE A 291 18.41 -6.21 2.26
C ILE A 291 19.03 -7.41 1.55
N LYS A 292 20.36 -7.56 1.61
CA LYS A 292 21.03 -8.73 1.03
C LYS A 292 20.56 -10.04 1.65
N GLY A 293 20.33 -10.05 2.96
CA GLY A 293 19.79 -11.21 3.68
C GLY A 293 18.35 -11.52 3.24
N TRP A 294 17.52 -10.48 3.14
CA TRP A 294 16.15 -10.60 2.63
C TRP A 294 16.09 -11.17 1.22
N HIS A 295 16.85 -10.61 0.27
CA HIS A 295 16.85 -11.11 -1.11
C HIS A 295 17.36 -12.55 -1.22
N ARG A 296 18.26 -12.98 -0.33
CA ARG A 296 18.66 -14.40 -0.24
C ARG A 296 17.49 -15.29 0.22
N ALA A 297 16.71 -14.83 1.21
CA ALA A 297 15.54 -15.56 1.68
C ALA A 297 14.47 -15.65 0.59
N VAL A 298 14.19 -14.56 -0.10
CA VAL A 298 13.27 -14.53 -1.26
C VAL A 298 13.74 -15.50 -2.34
N LYS A 299 15.04 -15.51 -2.67
CA LYS A 299 15.60 -16.46 -3.65
C LYS A 299 15.34 -17.92 -3.27
N CYS A 300 15.42 -18.27 -1.99
CA CYS A 300 15.08 -19.63 -1.55
C CYS A 300 13.60 -19.96 -1.80
N ALA A 301 12.69 -19.02 -1.53
CA ALA A 301 11.27 -19.20 -1.80
C ALA A 301 10.95 -19.31 -3.30
N LEU A 302 11.68 -18.57 -4.16
CA LEU A 302 11.53 -18.66 -5.61
C LEU A 302 12.06 -19.98 -6.17
N VAL A 303 13.22 -20.45 -5.70
CA VAL A 303 13.76 -21.77 -6.10
C VAL A 303 12.79 -22.89 -5.73
N TYR A 304 12.21 -22.85 -4.54
CA TYR A 304 11.19 -23.83 -4.14
C TYR A 304 9.98 -23.81 -5.08
N ALA A 305 9.57 -22.63 -5.55
CA ALA A 305 8.45 -22.47 -6.46
C ALA A 305 8.73 -22.92 -7.91
N ASP A 306 9.98 -22.97 -8.33
CA ASP A 306 10.35 -23.36 -9.71
C ASP A 306 10.49 -24.88 -9.87
N GLU A 307 10.48 -25.66 -8.77
CA GLU A 307 10.57 -27.13 -8.78
C GLU A 307 9.18 -27.83 -8.85
N GLU A 308 8.10 -27.07 -8.82
CA GLU A 308 6.72 -27.54 -9.04
C GLU A 308 6.25 -27.19 -10.48
#